data_42a0d8aa46f5c522601853fcc2a0efb9
#
_entry.id   42a0d8aa46f5c522601853fcc2a0efb9
#
_cell.length_a   1.000
_cell.length_b   1.000
_cell.length_c   1.000
_cell.angle_alpha   90.00
_cell.angle_beta   90.00
_cell.angle_gamma   90.00
#
_symmetry.space_group_name_H-M   'P 1'
#
loop_
_entity.id
_entity.type
_entity.pdbx_description
1 polymer ?
#
loop_
_entity_poly.entity_id
_entity_poly.type
_entity_poly.pdbx_seq_one_letter_code
_entity_poly.pdbx_strand_id
1 'polypeptide(L)'
;MVVAGKLSPQRVQQHWRAVVDAGVDLFIIRGSTVSAEHVSSRREPLNLKRFIYELDVPVIVGGVCTDTAALHLMRTGAAGVLVGFGGGAARSTRQSLGVHAPMATAIADVAAARRDYMDESGGRYVHVIADGGIGRSGDLSRAIACGADAVMLGAAIARAEEAPGRGWHWGSEATHPDMPRGQRVHVGTTGTLEQILYGPSTRADGSLNFIGALKRTMASTGYAEVKDLQRAQVVVSPYSAS
;
A
#
# COMPACT_ATOMS: atom_id res chain seq x y z
N MET A 1 -4.95 8.07 -17.03
CA MET A 1 -4.77 7.93 -15.58
C MET A 1 -5.67 6.81 -15.12
N VAL A 2 -5.16 5.86 -14.33
CA VAL A 2 -5.95 4.75 -13.78
C VAL A 2 -6.64 5.23 -12.51
N VAL A 3 -7.94 5.02 -12.39
CA VAL A 3 -8.75 5.45 -11.25
C VAL A 3 -9.12 4.24 -10.40
N ALA A 4 -8.89 4.32 -9.09
CA ALA A 4 -9.20 3.26 -8.15
C ALA A 4 -10.26 3.71 -7.14
N GLY A 5 -11.30 2.89 -6.96
CA GLY A 5 -12.30 3.07 -5.90
C GLY A 5 -11.97 2.23 -4.68
N LYS A 6 -12.02 2.81 -3.48
CA LYS A 6 -11.66 2.12 -2.23
C LYS A 6 -12.82 2.06 -1.24
N LEU A 7 -13.09 0.87 -0.73
CA LEU A 7 -14.04 0.65 0.38
C LEU A 7 -13.38 -0.16 1.51
N SER A 8 -13.92 0.01 2.72
CA SER A 8 -13.60 -0.90 3.83
C SER A 8 -14.35 -2.22 3.68
N PRO A 9 -13.85 -3.34 4.23
CA PRO A 9 -14.52 -4.64 4.15
C PRO A 9 -15.97 -4.62 4.65
N GLN A 10 -16.25 -3.80 5.67
CA GLN A 10 -17.58 -3.67 6.28
C GLN A 10 -18.60 -2.95 5.38
N ARG A 11 -18.11 -2.17 4.40
CA ARG A 11 -18.96 -1.34 3.54
C ARG A 11 -19.06 -1.81 2.10
N VAL A 12 -18.28 -2.81 1.72
CA VAL A 12 -18.24 -3.33 0.34
C VAL A 12 -19.62 -3.74 -0.13
N GLN A 13 -20.29 -4.64 0.60
CA GLN A 13 -21.61 -5.17 0.19
C GLN A 13 -22.67 -4.08 -0.03
N GLN A 14 -22.54 -2.96 0.68
CA GLN A 14 -23.50 -1.85 0.60
C GLN A 14 -23.24 -0.89 -0.56
N HIS A 15 -21.96 -0.66 -0.91
CA HIS A 15 -21.59 0.46 -1.77
C HIS A 15 -20.81 0.09 -3.03
N TRP A 16 -20.48 -1.19 -3.23
CA TRP A 16 -19.61 -1.59 -4.34
C TRP A 16 -20.18 -1.21 -5.72
N ARG A 17 -21.50 -1.32 -5.91
CA ARG A 17 -22.13 -0.98 -7.20
C ARG A 17 -21.92 0.49 -7.54
N ALA A 18 -22.18 1.40 -6.61
CA ALA A 18 -21.96 2.82 -6.82
C ALA A 18 -20.50 3.17 -7.17
N VAL A 19 -19.54 2.40 -6.64
CA VAL A 19 -18.12 2.58 -6.98
C VAL A 19 -17.82 2.08 -8.38
N VAL A 20 -18.33 0.91 -8.77
CA VAL A 20 -18.13 0.35 -10.12
C VAL A 20 -18.85 1.19 -11.18
N ASP A 21 -20.10 1.61 -10.92
CA ASP A 21 -20.90 2.46 -11.82
C ASP A 21 -20.26 3.84 -12.03
N ALA A 22 -19.39 4.30 -11.11
CA ALA A 22 -18.59 5.51 -11.29
C ALA A 22 -17.46 5.35 -12.32
N GLY A 23 -17.25 4.17 -12.91
CA GLY A 23 -16.28 3.91 -13.97
C GLY A 23 -14.85 3.79 -13.47
N VAL A 24 -14.62 3.16 -12.31
CA VAL A 24 -13.26 2.90 -11.79
C VAL A 24 -12.59 1.79 -12.58
N ASP A 25 -11.27 1.91 -12.76
CA ASP A 25 -10.43 0.89 -13.42
C ASP A 25 -9.98 -0.21 -12.44
N LEU A 26 -9.95 0.10 -11.15
CA LEU A 26 -9.52 -0.81 -10.08
C LEU A 26 -10.46 -0.68 -8.88
N PHE A 27 -10.71 -1.82 -8.21
CA PHE A 27 -11.45 -1.84 -6.96
C PHE A 27 -10.52 -2.22 -5.80
N ILE A 28 -10.55 -1.47 -4.70
CA ILE A 28 -9.68 -1.71 -3.55
C ILE A 28 -10.53 -2.01 -2.31
N ILE A 29 -10.29 -3.16 -1.69
CA ILE A 29 -10.83 -3.49 -0.38
C ILE A 29 -9.70 -3.38 0.64
N ARG A 30 -9.77 -2.35 1.49
CA ARG A 30 -8.73 -2.10 2.48
C ARG A 30 -9.30 -1.93 3.87
N GLY A 31 -8.82 -2.77 4.78
CA GLY A 31 -9.06 -2.67 6.22
C GLY A 31 -7.76 -2.61 7.01
N SER A 32 -7.87 -2.51 8.33
CA SER A 32 -6.72 -2.66 9.23
C SER A 32 -6.22 -4.10 9.23
N THR A 33 -7.16 -5.03 9.15
CA THR A 33 -6.93 -6.45 8.93
C THR A 33 -8.00 -6.93 7.96
N VAL A 34 -7.58 -7.54 6.87
CA VAL A 34 -8.50 -8.17 5.94
C VAL A 34 -8.24 -9.66 5.98
N SER A 35 -9.28 -10.43 6.24
CA SER A 35 -9.30 -11.85 6.02
C SER A 35 -10.34 -12.17 4.96
N ALA A 36 -10.16 -13.23 4.21
CA ALA A 36 -11.18 -13.70 3.27
C ALA A 36 -12.46 -14.12 4.00
N GLU A 37 -12.34 -14.43 5.29
CA GLU A 37 -13.41 -14.79 6.19
C GLU A 37 -13.59 -13.68 7.24
N HIS A 38 -14.17 -12.56 6.82
CA HIS A 38 -14.50 -11.48 7.75
C HIS A 38 -15.63 -11.92 8.69
N VAL A 39 -15.33 -12.14 9.95
CA VAL A 39 -16.32 -12.52 10.97
C VAL A 39 -17.10 -11.30 11.44
N SER A 40 -18.42 -11.36 11.34
CA SER A 40 -19.32 -10.34 11.85
C SER A 40 -20.48 -10.99 12.59
N SER A 41 -20.79 -10.53 13.80
CA SER A 41 -21.97 -10.94 14.56
C SER A 41 -23.27 -10.29 14.06
N ARG A 42 -23.18 -9.29 13.19
CA ARG A 42 -24.33 -8.47 12.76
C ARG A 42 -24.70 -8.66 11.30
N ARG A 43 -23.81 -9.15 10.47
CA ARG A 43 -24.02 -9.30 9.01
C ARG A 43 -23.28 -10.52 8.51
N GLU A 44 -23.80 -11.09 7.44
CA GLU A 44 -23.08 -12.12 6.70
C GLU A 44 -21.71 -11.60 6.24
N PRO A 45 -20.62 -12.36 6.45
CA PRO A 45 -19.28 -11.98 6.01
C PRO A 45 -19.23 -11.85 4.49
N LEU A 46 -18.43 -10.90 4.00
CA LEU A 46 -18.14 -10.80 2.58
C LEU A 46 -17.34 -12.03 2.13
N ASN A 47 -17.92 -12.84 1.25
CA ASN A 47 -17.19 -13.88 0.55
C ASN A 47 -16.31 -13.23 -0.53
N LEU A 48 -15.04 -12.98 -0.21
CA LEU A 48 -14.10 -12.31 -1.10
C LEU A 48 -13.92 -13.04 -2.43
N LYS A 49 -13.80 -14.36 -2.40
CA LYS A 49 -13.59 -15.16 -3.61
C LYS A 49 -14.76 -15.01 -4.59
N ARG A 50 -15.97 -15.13 -4.10
CA ARG A 50 -17.17 -14.94 -4.89
C ARG A 50 -17.28 -13.51 -5.41
N PHE A 51 -17.06 -12.54 -4.54
CA PHE A 51 -17.13 -11.12 -4.87
C PHE A 51 -16.13 -10.74 -5.97
N ILE A 52 -14.87 -11.20 -5.87
CA ILE A 52 -13.84 -10.94 -6.86
C ILE A 52 -14.19 -11.60 -8.20
N TYR A 53 -14.75 -12.80 -8.16
CA TYR A 53 -15.15 -13.52 -9.38
C TYR A 53 -16.32 -12.84 -10.12
N GLU A 54 -17.24 -12.22 -9.38
CA GLU A 54 -18.42 -11.54 -9.95
C GLU A 54 -18.14 -10.12 -10.46
N LEU A 55 -16.93 -9.57 -10.20
CA LEU A 55 -16.57 -8.22 -10.63
C LEU A 55 -15.78 -8.23 -11.95
N ASP A 56 -16.16 -7.32 -12.85
CA ASP A 56 -15.47 -7.12 -14.14
C ASP A 56 -14.18 -6.27 -14.00
N VAL A 57 -13.96 -5.64 -12.83
CA VAL A 57 -12.77 -4.84 -12.56
C VAL A 57 -11.81 -5.57 -11.62
N PRO A 58 -10.48 -5.45 -11.82
CA PRO A 58 -9.49 -6.09 -10.95
C PRO A 58 -9.61 -5.60 -9.51
N VAL A 59 -9.52 -6.53 -8.55
CA VAL A 59 -9.66 -6.22 -7.12
C VAL A 59 -8.31 -6.35 -6.42
N ILE A 60 -7.94 -5.31 -5.68
CA ILE A 60 -6.78 -5.28 -4.78
C ILE A 60 -7.28 -5.37 -3.35
N VAL A 61 -6.67 -6.21 -2.53
CA VAL A 61 -7.14 -6.50 -1.17
C VAL A 61 -6.01 -6.32 -0.14
N GLY A 62 -6.30 -5.78 1.02
CA GLY A 62 -5.32 -5.67 2.12
C GLY A 62 -5.82 -4.87 3.31
N GLY A 63 -4.97 -4.61 4.31
CA GLY A 63 -3.54 -4.87 4.36
C GLY A 63 -3.17 -6.19 5.03
N VAL A 64 -2.11 -6.74 4.53
CA VAL A 64 -1.49 -7.95 5.08
C VAL A 64 -0.04 -7.69 5.47
N CYS A 65 0.52 -8.53 6.34
CA CYS A 65 1.91 -8.42 6.78
C CYS A 65 2.63 -9.76 6.89
N THR A 66 1.94 -10.86 6.65
CA THR A 66 2.49 -12.22 6.73
C THR A 66 2.28 -12.96 5.44
N ASP A 67 3.16 -13.92 5.16
CA ASP A 67 3.09 -14.86 4.05
C ASP A 67 1.75 -15.61 4.00
N THR A 68 1.35 -16.18 5.13
CA THR A 68 0.12 -16.97 5.26
C THR A 68 -1.13 -16.14 4.92
N ALA A 69 -1.24 -14.92 5.46
CA ALA A 69 -2.38 -14.05 5.18
C ALA A 69 -2.38 -13.58 3.71
N ALA A 70 -1.20 -13.30 3.15
CA ALA A 70 -1.05 -12.91 1.76
C ALA A 70 -1.45 -14.05 0.81
N LEU A 71 -0.94 -15.26 1.04
CA LEU A 71 -1.26 -16.45 0.25
C LEU A 71 -2.77 -16.74 0.26
N HIS A 72 -3.40 -16.61 1.43
CA HIS A 72 -4.83 -16.75 1.56
C HIS A 72 -5.59 -15.74 0.68
N LEU A 73 -5.22 -14.46 0.69
CA LEU A 73 -5.85 -13.45 -0.16
C LEU A 73 -5.56 -13.66 -1.66
N MET A 74 -4.36 -14.10 -2.03
CA MET A 74 -4.03 -14.43 -3.42
C MET A 74 -4.93 -15.55 -3.97
N ARG A 75 -5.22 -16.56 -3.15
CA ARG A 75 -6.13 -17.67 -3.48
C ARG A 75 -7.60 -17.24 -3.66
N THR A 76 -7.99 -16.06 -3.17
CA THR A 76 -9.34 -15.54 -3.43
C THR A 76 -9.51 -15.00 -4.85
N GLY A 77 -8.43 -14.86 -5.60
CA GLY A 77 -8.47 -14.32 -6.96
C GLY A 77 -8.07 -12.84 -7.05
N ALA A 78 -7.56 -12.25 -5.98
CA ALA A 78 -7.10 -10.86 -5.99
C ALA A 78 -6.05 -10.60 -7.08
N ALA A 79 -6.13 -9.44 -7.72
CA ALA A 79 -5.13 -8.98 -8.70
C ALA A 79 -3.89 -8.40 -8.01
N GLY A 80 -4.04 -7.96 -6.78
CA GLY A 80 -2.94 -7.46 -5.96
C GLY A 80 -3.27 -7.49 -4.47
N VAL A 81 -2.22 -7.47 -3.65
CA VAL A 81 -2.32 -7.38 -2.20
C VAL A 81 -1.62 -6.13 -1.67
N LEU A 82 -2.29 -5.41 -0.77
CA LEU A 82 -1.71 -4.28 -0.05
C LEU A 82 -0.96 -4.81 1.16
N VAL A 83 0.31 -4.45 1.29
CA VAL A 83 1.18 -4.88 2.37
C VAL A 83 1.41 -3.74 3.35
N GLY A 84 1.05 -3.95 4.61
CA GLY A 84 1.37 -3.03 5.69
C GLY A 84 0.22 -2.72 6.63
N PHE A 85 0.59 -2.53 7.90
CA PHE A 85 -0.26 -2.02 8.97
C PHE A 85 0.48 -0.94 9.75
N GLY A 86 -0.24 0.09 10.19
CA GLY A 86 0.25 1.08 11.14
C GLY A 86 1.39 1.97 10.64
N GLY A 87 1.78 1.87 9.37
CA GLY A 87 2.86 2.65 8.76
C GLY A 87 2.48 4.07 8.34
N GLY A 88 1.20 4.41 8.37
CA GLY A 88 0.72 5.74 7.96
C GLY A 88 1.17 6.87 8.91
N ALA A 89 1.18 8.11 8.41
CA ALA A 89 1.60 9.27 9.18
C ALA A 89 0.73 9.52 10.44
N ALA A 90 -0.55 9.17 10.41
CA ALA A 90 -1.44 9.30 11.57
C ALA A 90 -1.13 8.32 12.71
N ARG A 91 -0.45 7.21 12.42
CA ARG A 91 0.09 6.23 13.40
C ARG A 91 -0.89 5.69 14.44
N SER A 92 -2.19 5.88 14.27
CA SER A 92 -3.19 5.50 15.28
C SER A 92 -3.19 4.00 15.56
N THR A 93 -3.15 3.15 14.53
CA THR A 93 -3.10 1.70 14.69
C THR A 93 -1.85 1.24 15.43
N ARG A 94 -0.68 1.81 15.10
CA ARG A 94 0.58 1.47 15.76
C ARG A 94 0.61 1.93 17.20
N GLN A 95 0.25 3.19 17.46
CA GLN A 95 0.38 3.80 18.78
C GLN A 95 -0.74 3.38 19.74
N SER A 96 -1.97 3.29 19.24
CA SER A 96 -3.13 3.00 20.08
C SER A 96 -3.43 1.52 20.25
N LEU A 97 -3.13 0.70 19.24
CA LEU A 97 -3.45 -0.73 19.23
C LEU A 97 -2.20 -1.62 19.33
N GLY A 98 -1.01 -1.06 19.19
CA GLY A 98 0.22 -1.86 19.13
C GLY A 98 0.37 -2.72 17.88
N VAL A 99 -0.52 -2.57 16.89
CA VAL A 99 -0.53 -3.36 15.66
C VAL A 99 0.26 -2.66 14.58
N HIS A 100 1.36 -3.26 14.20
CA HIS A 100 2.26 -2.72 13.18
C HIS A 100 3.23 -3.82 12.73
N ALA A 101 3.72 -3.74 11.50
CA ALA A 101 4.79 -4.61 11.01
C ALA A 101 5.94 -3.80 10.42
N PRO A 102 7.20 -4.28 10.57
CA PRO A 102 8.35 -3.74 9.85
C PRO A 102 8.14 -3.94 8.35
N MET A 103 8.07 -2.85 7.59
CA MET A 103 7.66 -2.91 6.18
C MET A 103 8.60 -3.73 5.30
N ALA A 104 9.91 -3.64 5.50
CA ALA A 104 10.87 -4.41 4.71
C ALA A 104 10.64 -5.93 4.86
N THR A 105 10.48 -6.41 6.09
CA THR A 105 10.18 -7.81 6.39
C THR A 105 8.82 -8.22 5.79
N ALA A 106 7.77 -7.45 6.06
CA ALA A 106 6.44 -7.76 5.55
C ALA A 106 6.40 -7.83 4.02
N ILE A 107 7.07 -6.93 3.32
CA ILE A 107 7.14 -6.94 1.85
C ILE A 107 7.89 -8.19 1.37
N ALA A 108 9.02 -8.53 1.99
CA ALA A 108 9.82 -9.69 1.60
C ALA A 108 9.05 -11.01 1.80
N ASP A 109 8.34 -11.15 2.92
CA ASP A 109 7.51 -12.32 3.23
C ASP A 109 6.34 -12.46 2.23
N VAL A 110 5.65 -11.35 1.94
CA VAL A 110 4.55 -11.37 0.97
C VAL A 110 5.04 -11.59 -0.47
N ALA A 111 6.23 -11.08 -0.82
CA ALA A 111 6.86 -11.37 -2.10
C ALA A 111 7.30 -12.85 -2.21
N ALA A 112 7.66 -13.49 -1.10
CA ALA A 112 7.88 -14.93 -1.05
C ALA A 112 6.56 -15.69 -1.27
N ALA A 113 5.49 -15.34 -0.54
CA ALA A 113 4.16 -15.93 -0.74
C ALA A 113 3.66 -15.80 -2.19
N ARG A 114 3.97 -14.70 -2.87
CA ARG A 114 3.65 -14.54 -4.30
C ARG A 114 4.35 -15.60 -5.17
N ARG A 115 5.62 -15.92 -4.89
CA ARG A 115 6.34 -16.95 -5.65
C ARG A 115 5.69 -18.32 -5.42
N ASP A 116 5.40 -18.66 -4.18
CA ASP A 116 4.72 -19.90 -3.84
C ASP A 116 3.35 -20.01 -4.53
N TYR A 117 2.60 -18.91 -4.56
CA TYR A 117 1.32 -18.85 -5.26
C TYR A 117 1.44 -18.96 -6.78
N MET A 118 2.47 -18.39 -7.38
CA MET A 118 2.74 -18.57 -8.81
C MET A 118 3.00 -20.04 -9.15
N ASP A 119 3.77 -20.74 -8.34
CA ASP A 119 4.03 -22.16 -8.51
C ASP A 119 2.75 -23.00 -8.31
N GLU A 120 1.96 -22.70 -7.29
CA GLU A 120 0.67 -23.34 -6.98
C GLU A 120 -0.37 -23.12 -8.09
N SER A 121 -0.44 -21.93 -8.65
CA SER A 121 -1.51 -21.50 -9.57
C SER A 121 -1.18 -21.68 -11.06
N GLY A 122 -0.01 -22.24 -11.38
CA GLY A 122 0.42 -22.37 -12.77
C GLY A 122 0.84 -21.04 -13.41
N GLY A 123 1.39 -20.11 -12.63
CA GLY A 123 2.02 -18.88 -13.13
C GLY A 123 1.18 -17.60 -12.94
N ARG A 124 0.09 -17.65 -12.19
CA ARG A 124 -0.71 -16.43 -11.95
C ARG A 124 0.05 -15.44 -11.09
N TYR A 125 0.29 -14.27 -11.66
CA TYR A 125 0.97 -13.17 -10.98
C TYR A 125 -0.01 -12.33 -10.15
N VAL A 126 0.32 -12.07 -8.88
CA VAL A 126 -0.42 -11.15 -8.00
C VAL A 126 0.51 -10.03 -7.58
N HIS A 127 0.08 -8.78 -7.79
CA HIS A 127 0.89 -7.61 -7.49
C HIS A 127 1.04 -7.40 -5.98
N VAL A 128 2.26 -7.11 -5.54
CA VAL A 128 2.60 -6.75 -4.16
C VAL A 128 2.75 -5.23 -4.06
N ILE A 129 1.88 -4.58 -3.29
CA ILE A 129 1.84 -3.12 -3.19
C ILE A 129 2.16 -2.72 -1.76
N ALA A 130 3.28 -2.04 -1.55
CA ALA A 130 3.67 -1.55 -0.23
C ALA A 130 2.78 -0.38 0.20
N ASP A 131 1.99 -0.56 1.27
CA ASP A 131 1.01 0.42 1.76
C ASP A 131 1.33 0.88 3.19
N GLY A 132 1.97 2.01 3.29
CA GLY A 132 2.32 2.68 4.53
C GLY A 132 3.82 2.85 4.74
N GLY A 133 4.18 3.92 5.44
CA GLY A 133 5.57 4.23 5.77
C GLY A 133 6.43 4.75 4.61
N ILE A 134 5.87 4.99 3.44
CA ILE A 134 6.57 5.55 2.29
C ILE A 134 6.50 7.08 2.35
N GLY A 135 7.36 7.66 3.16
CA GLY A 135 7.43 9.11 3.38
C GLY A 135 8.57 9.81 2.66
N ARG A 136 9.55 9.06 2.20
CA ARG A 136 10.76 9.53 1.52
C ARG A 136 11.09 8.66 0.31
N SER A 137 11.84 9.19 -0.61
CA SER A 137 12.25 8.46 -1.83
C SER A 137 13.06 7.18 -1.54
N GLY A 138 13.89 7.18 -0.49
CA GLY A 138 14.60 5.98 -0.04
C GLY A 138 13.67 4.86 0.45
N ASP A 139 12.50 5.19 1.01
CA ASP A 139 11.50 4.19 1.41
C ASP A 139 10.90 3.48 0.19
N LEU A 140 10.65 4.24 -0.90
CA LEU A 140 10.19 3.69 -2.17
C LEU A 140 11.22 2.71 -2.74
N SER A 141 12.48 3.11 -2.84
CA SER A 141 13.55 2.26 -3.36
C SER A 141 13.71 0.97 -2.56
N ARG A 142 13.67 1.07 -1.22
CA ARG A 142 13.72 -0.11 -0.34
C ARG A 142 12.51 -1.03 -0.53
N ALA A 143 11.31 -0.47 -0.64
CA ALA A 143 10.11 -1.27 -0.86
C ALA A 143 10.21 -2.10 -2.16
N ILE A 144 10.67 -1.49 -3.25
CA ILE A 144 10.88 -2.20 -4.53
C ILE A 144 11.98 -3.26 -4.37
N ALA A 145 13.11 -2.93 -3.75
CA ALA A 145 14.21 -3.88 -3.53
C ALA A 145 13.78 -5.09 -2.66
N CYS A 146 12.83 -4.90 -1.74
CA CYS A 146 12.25 -5.99 -0.95
C CYS A 146 11.21 -6.82 -1.71
N GLY A 147 10.86 -6.48 -2.95
CA GLY A 147 9.98 -7.25 -3.81
C GLY A 147 8.60 -6.65 -4.09
N ALA A 148 8.33 -5.41 -3.67
CA ALA A 148 7.10 -4.72 -4.05
C ALA A 148 7.10 -4.34 -5.53
N ASP A 149 5.93 -4.43 -6.17
CA ASP A 149 5.71 -3.98 -7.56
C ASP A 149 5.33 -2.50 -7.63
N ALA A 150 4.72 -2.00 -6.56
CA ALA A 150 4.27 -0.62 -6.44
C ALA A 150 4.28 -0.17 -4.98
N VAL A 151 4.14 1.14 -4.77
CA VAL A 151 4.02 1.76 -3.44
C VAL A 151 2.79 2.65 -3.36
N MET A 152 2.17 2.69 -2.19
CA MET A 152 1.08 3.61 -1.87
C MET A 152 1.65 4.88 -1.23
N LEU A 153 1.52 6.00 -1.92
CA LEU A 153 1.95 7.31 -1.42
C LEU A 153 0.77 8.04 -0.77
N GLY A 154 0.85 8.27 0.53
CA GLY A 154 -0.14 9.04 1.29
C GLY A 154 0.39 10.40 1.68
N ALA A 155 1.11 10.47 2.81
CA ALA A 155 1.63 11.72 3.35
C ALA A 155 2.58 12.46 2.39
N ALA A 156 3.32 11.75 1.55
CA ALA A 156 4.19 12.37 0.55
C ALA A 156 3.38 13.24 -0.43
N ILE A 157 2.26 12.71 -0.95
CA ILE A 157 1.36 13.44 -1.84
C ILE A 157 0.58 14.55 -1.08
N ALA A 158 0.19 14.29 0.17
CA ALA A 158 -0.48 15.29 1.00
C ALA A 158 0.38 16.54 1.27
N ARG A 159 1.71 16.44 1.07
CA ARG A 159 2.66 17.57 1.16
C ARG A 159 2.77 18.39 -0.13
N ALA A 160 2.07 18.02 -1.19
CA ALA A 160 2.03 18.80 -2.41
C ALA A 160 1.27 20.13 -2.19
N GLU A 161 1.72 21.19 -2.85
CA GLU A 161 1.05 22.49 -2.81
C GLU A 161 -0.37 22.41 -3.38
N GLU A 162 -0.58 21.55 -4.37
CA GLU A 162 -1.86 21.28 -5.01
C GLU A 162 -2.80 20.43 -4.15
N ALA A 163 -2.28 19.78 -3.10
CA ALA A 163 -3.10 18.93 -2.25
C ALA A 163 -4.16 19.75 -1.50
N PRO A 164 -5.45 19.39 -1.58
CA PRO A 164 -6.53 20.19 -1.00
C PRO A 164 -6.44 20.28 0.53
N GLY A 165 -5.73 19.36 1.16
CA GLY A 165 -5.48 19.36 2.60
C GLY A 165 -4.48 20.40 3.09
N ARG A 166 -3.76 21.09 2.19
CA ARG A 166 -2.77 22.13 2.51
C ARG A 166 -1.85 21.75 3.66
N GLY A 167 -1.19 20.57 3.53
CA GLY A 167 -0.31 20.03 4.55
C GLY A 167 -1.01 19.23 5.65
N TRP A 168 -2.32 19.11 5.65
CA TRP A 168 -3.03 18.21 6.53
C TRP A 168 -3.30 16.88 5.84
N HIS A 169 -3.03 15.79 6.55
CA HIS A 169 -3.22 14.42 6.09
C HIS A 169 -4.15 13.65 7.03
N TRP A 170 -5.07 12.89 6.44
CA TRP A 170 -5.96 11.98 7.16
C TRP A 170 -5.56 10.54 6.87
N GLY A 171 -5.50 9.72 7.91
CA GLY A 171 -5.42 8.27 7.73
C GLY A 171 -6.72 7.72 7.10
N SER A 172 -6.63 6.52 6.52
CA SER A 172 -7.80 5.84 5.94
C SER A 172 -8.94 5.59 6.93
N GLU A 173 -8.64 5.66 8.22
CA GLU A 173 -9.58 5.46 9.33
C GLU A 173 -10.30 6.75 9.76
N ALA A 174 -9.89 7.89 9.21
CA ALA A 174 -10.40 9.21 9.56
C ALA A 174 -11.85 9.47 9.13
N THR A 175 -12.43 8.58 8.36
CA THR A 175 -13.73 8.80 7.71
C THR A 175 -14.89 8.09 8.39
N HIS A 176 -14.70 7.47 9.57
CA HIS A 176 -15.80 6.77 10.25
C HIS A 176 -16.55 7.73 11.19
N PRO A 177 -17.85 8.03 10.95
CA PRO A 177 -18.59 9.02 11.71
C PRO A 177 -18.78 8.66 13.19
N ASP A 178 -18.85 7.35 13.50
CA ASP A 178 -19.15 6.86 14.85
C ASP A 178 -17.89 6.47 15.65
N MET A 179 -16.71 6.70 15.09
CA MET A 179 -15.48 6.40 15.78
C MET A 179 -14.64 7.67 15.94
N PRO A 180 -14.08 7.93 17.13
CA PRO A 180 -13.18 9.04 17.35
C PRO A 180 -11.82 8.79 16.70
N ARG A 181 -11.84 8.18 15.52
CA ARG A 181 -10.70 7.99 14.67
C ARG A 181 -10.63 9.13 13.71
N GLY A 182 -9.51 9.53 13.40
CA GLY A 182 -9.41 10.48 12.36
C GLY A 182 -8.72 11.71 12.81
N GLN A 183 -7.76 11.52 13.63
CA GLN A 183 -6.77 12.56 13.81
C GLN A 183 -6.16 12.85 12.44
N ARG A 184 -6.41 14.04 11.98
CA ARG A 184 -5.59 14.62 10.94
C ARG A 184 -4.25 14.99 11.56
N VAL A 185 -3.18 14.76 10.83
CA VAL A 185 -1.84 15.17 11.21
C VAL A 185 -1.33 16.22 10.25
N HIS A 186 -0.68 17.24 10.76
CA HIS A 186 -0.03 18.22 9.92
C HIS A 186 1.32 17.68 9.47
N VAL A 187 1.46 17.43 8.18
CA VAL A 187 2.67 16.90 7.55
C VAL A 187 3.48 18.01 6.85
N GLY A 188 2.92 19.22 6.82
CA GLY A 188 3.51 20.38 6.13
C GLY A 188 3.40 20.31 4.61
N THR A 189 3.83 21.38 3.96
CA THR A 189 3.95 21.47 2.49
C THR A 189 5.43 21.42 2.13
N THR A 190 5.79 20.69 1.06
CA THR A 190 7.18 20.46 0.69
C THR A 190 7.52 21.05 -0.68
N GLY A 191 6.59 21.07 -1.62
CA GLY A 191 6.73 21.57 -2.97
C GLY A 191 5.55 21.16 -3.84
N THR A 192 5.64 21.39 -5.14
CA THR A 192 4.61 20.95 -6.08
C THR A 192 4.60 19.41 -6.21
N LEU A 193 3.48 18.85 -6.68
CA LEU A 193 3.38 17.42 -6.95
C LEU A 193 4.46 16.95 -7.95
N GLU A 194 4.75 17.76 -8.95
CA GLU A 194 5.80 17.50 -9.93
C GLU A 194 7.18 17.42 -9.26
N GLN A 195 7.52 18.37 -8.39
CA GLN A 195 8.76 18.35 -7.64
C GLN A 195 8.88 17.14 -6.72
N ILE A 196 7.80 16.76 -6.04
CA ILE A 196 7.76 15.57 -5.17
C ILE A 196 8.01 14.30 -5.99
N LEU A 197 7.39 14.16 -7.15
CA LEU A 197 7.50 12.95 -7.95
C LEU A 197 8.73 12.92 -8.84
N TYR A 198 9.01 14.02 -9.54
CA TYR A 198 10.00 14.04 -10.63
C TYR A 198 11.16 15.01 -10.42
N GLY A 199 11.06 15.92 -9.43
CA GLY A 199 12.08 16.90 -9.15
C GLY A 199 11.94 18.21 -9.92
N PRO A 200 12.96 19.07 -9.87
CA PRO A 200 14.24 18.87 -9.19
C PRO A 200 14.14 18.83 -7.66
N SER A 201 15.09 18.15 -7.02
CA SER A 201 15.18 18.15 -5.56
C SER A 201 16.11 19.26 -5.08
N THR A 202 15.60 20.08 -4.17
CA THR A 202 16.38 21.10 -3.44
C THR A 202 16.72 20.66 -2.03
N ARG A 203 16.35 19.42 -1.66
CA ARG A 203 16.50 18.84 -0.32
C ARG A 203 17.26 17.52 -0.37
N ALA A 204 18.07 17.26 0.65
CA ALA A 204 18.80 16.02 0.81
C ALA A 204 18.03 14.95 1.65
N ASP A 205 16.84 15.29 2.16
CA ASP A 205 16.08 14.45 3.09
C ASP A 205 15.20 13.39 2.40
N GLY A 206 15.20 13.31 1.07
CA GLY A 206 14.38 12.38 0.29
C GLY A 206 12.91 12.75 0.17
N SER A 207 12.52 13.97 0.55
CA SER A 207 11.12 14.43 0.47
C SER A 207 10.68 14.84 -0.94
N LEU A 208 11.61 15.01 -1.87
CA LEU A 208 11.39 15.38 -3.27
C LEU A 208 12.01 14.36 -4.22
N ASN A 209 11.56 14.38 -5.48
CA ASN A 209 12.11 13.60 -6.60
C ASN A 209 12.13 12.08 -6.36
N PHE A 210 11.00 11.51 -6.03
CA PHE A 210 10.87 10.07 -5.74
C PHE A 210 11.32 9.19 -6.91
N ILE A 211 10.91 9.52 -8.13
CA ILE A 211 11.23 8.74 -9.33
C ILE A 211 12.70 8.90 -9.72
N GLY A 212 13.25 10.12 -9.65
CA GLY A 212 14.67 10.34 -9.91
C GLY A 212 15.56 9.61 -8.89
N ALA A 213 15.16 9.60 -7.63
CA ALA A 213 15.87 8.85 -6.59
C ALA A 213 15.83 7.32 -6.84
N LEU A 214 14.69 6.78 -7.27
CA LEU A 214 14.59 5.36 -7.68
C LEU A 214 15.56 5.07 -8.83
N LYS A 215 15.53 5.88 -9.89
CA LYS A 215 16.48 5.75 -11.02
C LYS A 215 17.94 5.81 -10.56
N ARG A 216 18.26 6.71 -9.63
CA ARG A 216 19.59 6.82 -9.07
C ARG A 216 19.98 5.59 -8.24
N THR A 217 19.05 5.05 -7.44
CA THR A 217 19.25 3.79 -6.71
C THR A 217 19.57 2.66 -7.68
N MET A 218 18.75 2.47 -8.72
CA MET A 218 18.95 1.44 -9.74
C MET A 218 20.34 1.57 -10.39
N ALA A 219 20.71 2.79 -10.83
CA ALA A 219 22.02 3.03 -11.42
C ALA A 219 23.18 2.76 -10.45
N SER A 220 23.01 3.13 -9.16
CA SER A 220 24.07 2.92 -8.15
C SER A 220 24.24 1.47 -7.74
N THR A 221 23.20 0.63 -7.92
CA THR A 221 23.21 -0.79 -7.62
C THR A 221 23.37 -1.68 -8.85
N GLY A 222 23.50 -1.07 -10.05
CA GLY A 222 23.76 -1.79 -11.29
C GLY A 222 22.54 -2.45 -11.95
N TYR A 223 21.33 -2.02 -11.59
CA TYR A 223 20.10 -2.54 -12.19
C TYR A 223 19.52 -1.58 -13.23
N ALA A 224 19.19 -2.10 -14.42
CA ALA A 224 18.54 -1.35 -15.49
C ALA A 224 17.00 -1.42 -15.40
N GLU A 225 16.47 -2.54 -14.94
CA GLU A 225 15.03 -2.79 -14.86
C GLU A 225 14.55 -2.86 -13.41
N VAL A 226 13.33 -2.34 -13.16
CA VAL A 226 12.70 -2.38 -11.82
C VAL A 226 12.54 -3.82 -11.32
N LYS A 227 12.23 -4.75 -12.22
CA LYS A 227 12.11 -6.18 -11.88
C LYS A 227 13.42 -6.80 -11.42
N ASP A 228 14.53 -6.33 -11.94
CA ASP A 228 15.85 -6.79 -11.49
C ASP A 228 16.22 -6.20 -10.13
N LEU A 229 15.86 -4.95 -9.86
CA LEU A 229 16.02 -4.35 -8.53
C LEU A 229 15.26 -5.14 -7.44
N GLN A 230 14.16 -5.79 -7.76
CA GLN A 230 13.43 -6.67 -6.82
C GLN A 230 14.24 -7.91 -6.38
N ARG A 231 15.38 -8.18 -7.01
CA ARG A 231 16.31 -9.27 -6.68
C ARG A 231 17.56 -8.79 -5.96
N ALA A 232 17.63 -7.49 -5.65
CA ALA A 232 18.76 -6.91 -4.95
C ALA A 232 18.95 -7.58 -3.58
N GLN A 233 20.20 -7.86 -3.23
CA GLN A 233 20.51 -8.30 -1.87
C GLN A 233 20.30 -7.15 -0.90
N VAL A 234 19.42 -7.39 0.07
CA VAL A 234 19.12 -6.43 1.14
C VAL A 234 19.76 -6.94 2.43
N VAL A 235 20.54 -6.09 3.07
CA VAL A 235 21.17 -6.39 4.36
C VAL A 235 20.40 -5.72 5.46
N VAL A 236 20.07 -6.48 6.51
CA VAL A 236 19.46 -5.94 7.73
C VAL A 236 20.56 -5.30 8.58
N SER A 237 20.46 -4.00 8.82
CA SER A 237 21.34 -3.30 9.76
C SER A 237 20.77 -3.42 11.18
N PRO A 238 21.55 -3.89 12.16
CA PRO A 238 21.10 -3.95 13.56
C PRO A 238 21.02 -2.55 14.22
N TYR A 239 21.58 -1.53 13.56
CA TYR A 239 21.59 -0.16 14.04
C TYR A 239 20.76 0.72 13.15
N SER A 240 19.79 1.46 13.70
CA SER A 240 19.16 2.55 12.99
C SER A 240 20.21 3.65 12.78
N ALA A 241 20.55 3.94 11.54
CA ALA A 241 21.23 5.20 11.24
C ALA A 241 20.29 6.34 11.67
N SER A 242 20.70 7.09 12.65
CA SER A 242 20.02 8.30 13.14
C SER A 242 19.95 9.36 12.06
#